data_b758be9e0fab11791df0811a2f2bdd2c
#
_entry.id   b758be9e0fab11791df0811a2f2bdd2c
#
_cell.length_a   1.000
_cell.length_b   1.000
_cell.length_c   1.000
_cell.angle_alpha   90.00
_cell.angle_beta   90.00
_cell.angle_gamma   90.00
#
_symmetry.space_group_name_H-M   'P 1'
#
loop_
_entity.id
_entity.type
_entity.pdbx_description
1 polymer ?
#
loop_
_entity_poly.entity_id
_entity_poly.type
_entity_poly.pdbx_seq_one_letter_code
_entity_poly.pdbx_strand_id
1 'polypeptide(L)'
;MIKNIFPFIFAWICLVATGEAQDYRYVNTVFPGSVKTAGIVYGTASFLNSPYMNESLVTTQNLVMDLYHPQNDTLTKRPAIIFAHPGGFVTGNRTVDDMVAFCDTFARKGYVTATIDYRQGLEISDNADLHYERAAYRGIQDGHTAIRFLRANAATYGIDPDKLYFGGSSAGSFIGLNAIYLDTNELPSYVGPVSYTAFFVHYTGPSLGNPDVGDNLGYNGTPDGLLACWGGVGDTLTIGTNNTSPVFLIHGTDDQTVPFNSGPPFGYSSFSNVYGSHSISIRLNTIGIPAKETYFVAGRGHEFYGTSNGMWTNGTGGNAYWDTIVLKSTRFFWQLHKPDAAFTFQANGMTVSFNDQSQGALAWQWSFGDGASSTLRNPVHTYAAAGVYAVSLYISNDIQSWDTLTQQIMVPSYTGLQEPSGEPVRLYPVPASGNVTIIADRLTDPADIKVSDLFGKLMHVTASHEGKKMVLDLSGMAKGVYLVNISSAAGPLTMKLIIE
;
A
#
# COMPACT_ATOMS: atom_id res chain seq x y z
N MET A 1 4.76 -55.33 -50.08
CA MET A 1 5.54 -55.16 -48.83
C MET A 1 5.61 -53.69 -48.52
N ILE A 2 4.70 -53.20 -47.69
CA ILE A 2 4.63 -51.81 -47.26
C ILE A 2 4.98 -51.80 -45.79
N LYS A 3 6.11 -51.20 -45.42
CA LYS A 3 6.54 -51.02 -44.02
C LYS A 3 5.81 -49.83 -43.41
N ASN A 4 4.97 -50.13 -42.41
CA ASN A 4 4.39 -49.10 -41.56
C ASN A 4 5.43 -48.58 -40.59
N ILE A 5 5.71 -47.24 -40.68
CA ILE A 5 6.49 -46.50 -39.72
C ILE A 5 5.47 -45.80 -38.85
N PHE A 6 5.37 -46.19 -37.58
CA PHE A 6 4.61 -45.46 -36.53
C PHE A 6 5.50 -44.33 -36.00
N PRO A 7 5.03 -43.07 -35.97
CA PRO A 7 5.72 -42.05 -35.24
C PRO A 7 5.31 -42.09 -33.74
N PHE A 8 6.29 -42.29 -32.87
CA PHE A 8 6.14 -42.10 -31.43
C PHE A 8 5.92 -40.60 -31.20
N ILE A 9 4.68 -40.21 -30.86
CA ILE A 9 4.35 -38.89 -30.31
C ILE A 9 4.69 -38.94 -28.83
N PHE A 10 5.80 -38.30 -28.44
CA PHE A 10 6.07 -37.98 -27.05
C PHE A 10 5.08 -36.88 -26.62
N ALA A 11 3.99 -37.26 -25.98
CA ALA A 11 3.14 -36.32 -25.27
C ALA A 11 3.90 -35.81 -24.04
N TRP A 12 4.40 -34.58 -24.12
CA TRP A 12 4.81 -33.82 -22.94
C TRP A 12 3.55 -33.56 -22.12
N ILE A 13 3.35 -34.37 -21.07
CA ILE A 13 2.40 -34.03 -20.02
C ILE A 13 3.06 -32.92 -19.21
N CYS A 14 2.69 -31.68 -19.53
CA CYS A 14 2.93 -30.54 -18.64
C CYS A 14 2.08 -30.80 -17.39
N LEU A 15 2.68 -31.37 -16.34
CA LEU A 15 2.10 -31.29 -15.01
C LEU A 15 2.11 -29.79 -14.62
N VAL A 16 0.99 -29.12 -14.89
CA VAL A 16 0.67 -27.88 -14.22
C VAL A 16 0.47 -28.29 -12.75
N ALA A 17 1.46 -28.02 -11.93
CA ALA A 17 1.24 -28.01 -10.50
C ALA A 17 0.10 -27.00 -10.27
N THR A 18 -1.07 -27.52 -9.90
CA THR A 18 -2.16 -26.69 -9.37
C THR A 18 -1.70 -26.20 -8.02
N GLY A 19 -0.87 -25.15 -8.03
CA GLY A 19 -0.74 -24.31 -6.85
C GLY A 19 -2.14 -23.82 -6.55
N GLU A 20 -2.64 -24.11 -5.35
CA GLU A 20 -3.88 -23.51 -4.89
C GLU A 20 -3.76 -22.02 -5.16
N ALA A 21 -4.76 -21.46 -5.86
CA ALA A 21 -4.77 -20.04 -6.16
C ALA A 21 -4.74 -19.33 -4.82
N GLN A 22 -3.63 -18.69 -4.53
CA GLN A 22 -3.41 -17.99 -3.27
C GLN A 22 -4.44 -16.85 -3.22
N ASP A 23 -5.38 -16.94 -2.29
CA ASP A 23 -6.41 -15.92 -2.08
C ASP A 23 -5.74 -14.64 -1.61
N TYR A 24 -5.52 -13.72 -2.54
CA TYR A 24 -4.92 -12.41 -2.28
C TYR A 24 -5.95 -11.49 -1.59
N ARG A 25 -6.28 -11.82 -0.34
CA ARG A 25 -7.15 -11.03 0.54
C ARG A 25 -6.72 -9.56 0.55
N TYR A 26 -7.69 -8.65 0.65
CA TYR A 26 -7.57 -7.19 0.60
C TYR A 26 -7.24 -6.59 -0.78
N VAL A 27 -6.82 -7.40 -1.72
CA VAL A 27 -6.58 -6.98 -3.11
C VAL A 27 -7.65 -7.55 -4.03
N ASN A 28 -7.87 -8.85 -4.00
CA ASN A 28 -8.89 -9.52 -4.81
C ASN A 28 -10.24 -9.58 -4.08
N THR A 29 -11.31 -9.77 -4.84
CA THR A 29 -12.62 -10.14 -4.31
C THR A 29 -12.58 -11.63 -3.96
N VAL A 30 -12.43 -11.94 -2.68
CA VAL A 30 -12.28 -13.33 -2.18
C VAL A 30 -13.53 -13.85 -1.46
N PHE A 31 -14.46 -12.96 -1.12
CA PHE A 31 -15.73 -13.32 -0.49
C PHE A 31 -16.89 -13.19 -1.46
N PRO A 32 -17.89 -14.12 -1.40
CA PRO A 32 -19.01 -14.14 -2.36
C PRO A 32 -19.95 -12.95 -2.19
N GLY A 33 -20.00 -12.34 -1.01
CA GLY A 33 -20.83 -11.19 -0.69
C GLY A 33 -20.42 -10.51 0.60
N SER A 34 -21.19 -9.52 0.99
CA SER A 34 -21.12 -8.87 2.29
C SER A 34 -22.41 -9.09 3.11
N VAL A 35 -22.28 -9.08 4.43
CA VAL A 35 -23.41 -9.13 5.38
C VAL A 35 -23.54 -7.78 6.04
N LYS A 36 -24.72 -7.15 5.86
CA LYS A 36 -24.99 -5.84 6.40
C LYS A 36 -25.70 -5.92 7.74
N THR A 37 -25.19 -5.21 8.75
CA THR A 37 -25.89 -4.88 10.01
C THR A 37 -26.28 -3.41 9.97
N ALA A 38 -27.58 -3.14 9.81
CA ALA A 38 -28.08 -1.80 9.65
C ALA A 38 -28.48 -1.14 10.98
N GLY A 39 -28.39 0.18 11.03
CA GLY A 39 -28.98 0.97 12.13
C GLY A 39 -28.21 0.93 13.44
N ILE A 40 -26.90 0.72 13.41
CA ILE A 40 -26.04 0.75 14.61
C ILE A 40 -25.91 2.20 15.07
N VAL A 41 -26.28 2.49 16.32
CA VAL A 41 -26.08 3.79 16.92
C VAL A 41 -24.61 3.92 17.35
N TYR A 42 -23.89 4.85 16.73
CA TYR A 42 -22.47 5.08 17.04
C TYR A 42 -22.23 6.26 18.00
N GLY A 43 -23.28 7.03 18.29
CA GLY A 43 -23.26 8.15 19.22
C GLY A 43 -24.58 8.89 19.25
N THR A 44 -24.62 9.96 20.04
CA THR A 44 -25.73 10.89 20.08
C THR A 44 -25.24 12.32 19.92
N ALA A 45 -26.01 13.17 19.27
CA ALA A 45 -25.64 14.56 19.07
C ALA A 45 -26.85 15.47 19.00
N SER A 46 -26.63 16.77 19.17
CA SER A 46 -27.66 17.82 19.03
C SER A 46 -27.83 18.16 17.54
N PHE A 47 -29.01 17.86 17.00
CA PHE A 47 -29.41 18.18 15.63
C PHE A 47 -30.21 19.48 15.59
N LEU A 48 -30.03 20.28 14.56
CA LEU A 48 -30.82 21.47 14.31
C LEU A 48 -32.28 21.10 14.03
N ASN A 49 -33.19 21.88 14.61
CA ASN A 49 -34.59 21.72 14.30
C ASN A 49 -34.95 22.44 13.00
N SER A 50 -35.71 21.77 12.11
CA SER A 50 -36.30 22.44 10.95
C SER A 50 -37.33 23.48 11.40
N PRO A 51 -37.33 24.71 10.84
CA PRO A 51 -36.71 25.15 9.60
C PRO A 51 -35.27 25.73 9.69
N TYR A 52 -34.49 25.37 10.67
CA TYR A 52 -33.06 25.78 10.79
C TYR A 52 -32.87 27.32 10.94
N MET A 53 -33.68 27.96 11.79
CA MET A 53 -33.61 29.41 12.03
C MET A 53 -32.89 29.79 13.33
N ASN A 54 -32.67 28.85 14.20
CA ASN A 54 -32.08 29.11 15.52
C ASN A 54 -31.24 27.93 16.00
N GLU A 55 -29.92 28.06 15.95
CA GLU A 55 -28.97 27.02 16.37
C GLU A 55 -29.10 26.63 17.86
N SER A 56 -29.74 27.44 18.65
CA SER A 56 -30.04 27.08 20.05
C SER A 56 -31.24 26.15 20.20
N LEU A 57 -32.03 25.98 19.14
CA LEU A 57 -33.16 25.04 19.10
C LEU A 57 -32.72 23.72 18.48
N VAL A 58 -32.28 22.83 19.34
CA VAL A 58 -31.76 21.51 18.92
C VAL A 58 -32.54 20.39 19.58
N THR A 59 -32.52 19.22 18.96
CA THR A 59 -33.03 17.96 19.49
C THR A 59 -31.93 16.93 19.52
N THR A 60 -31.73 16.27 20.64
CA THR A 60 -30.74 15.15 20.69
C THR A 60 -31.28 13.97 19.89
N GLN A 61 -30.50 13.48 18.97
CA GLN A 61 -30.81 12.34 18.11
C GLN A 61 -29.61 11.38 18.02
N ASN A 62 -29.90 10.16 17.56
CA ASN A 62 -28.90 9.16 17.36
C ASN A 62 -28.12 9.45 16.08
N LEU A 63 -26.81 9.28 16.15
CA LEU A 63 -25.91 9.15 15.00
C LEU A 63 -25.85 7.66 14.62
N VAL A 64 -26.10 7.34 13.35
CA VAL A 64 -26.36 5.96 12.92
C VAL A 64 -25.41 5.56 11.81
N MET A 65 -24.95 4.29 11.84
CA MET A 65 -24.15 3.68 10.78
C MET A 65 -24.74 2.34 10.35
N ASP A 66 -24.43 1.93 9.12
CA ASP A 66 -24.62 0.58 8.62
C ASP A 66 -23.24 -0.08 8.47
N LEU A 67 -23.07 -1.27 9.01
CA LEU A 67 -21.80 -1.99 9.00
C LEU A 67 -21.88 -3.21 8.07
N TYR A 68 -20.80 -3.50 7.34
CA TYR A 68 -20.73 -4.59 6.39
C TYR A 68 -19.53 -5.48 6.72
N HIS A 69 -19.77 -6.79 6.84
CA HIS A 69 -18.75 -7.80 7.05
C HIS A 69 -18.60 -8.68 5.81
N PRO A 70 -17.40 -9.25 5.57
CA PRO A 70 -17.23 -10.31 4.57
C PRO A 70 -18.13 -11.50 4.90
N GLN A 71 -18.87 -11.98 3.91
CA GLN A 71 -19.75 -13.15 4.10
C GLN A 71 -18.93 -14.42 4.33
N ASN A 72 -19.23 -15.16 5.38
CA ASN A 72 -18.55 -16.43 5.76
C ASN A 72 -17.07 -16.30 6.16
N ASP A 73 -16.61 -15.09 6.47
CA ASP A 73 -15.26 -14.90 6.98
C ASP A 73 -15.13 -15.25 8.45
N THR A 74 -14.11 -16.00 8.78
CA THR A 74 -13.86 -16.49 10.14
C THR A 74 -12.82 -15.69 10.92
N LEU A 75 -12.17 -14.70 10.31
CA LEU A 75 -11.23 -13.84 11.02
C LEU A 75 -11.96 -13.03 12.12
N THR A 76 -11.28 -12.88 13.25
CA THR A 76 -11.76 -12.11 14.39
C THR A 76 -11.11 -10.71 14.48
N LYS A 77 -10.21 -10.38 13.56
CA LYS A 77 -9.47 -9.13 13.53
C LYS A 77 -9.23 -8.71 12.06
N ARG A 78 -9.73 -7.56 11.65
CA ARG A 78 -9.68 -7.06 10.26
C ARG A 78 -9.41 -5.56 10.24
N PRO A 79 -8.73 -5.02 9.21
CA PRO A 79 -8.77 -3.58 8.98
C PRO A 79 -10.20 -3.13 8.68
N ALA A 80 -10.54 -1.91 9.07
CA ALA A 80 -11.86 -1.35 8.82
C ALA A 80 -11.79 -0.02 8.05
N ILE A 81 -12.85 0.29 7.28
CA ILE A 81 -12.97 1.54 6.53
C ILE A 81 -14.36 2.13 6.79
N ILE A 82 -14.41 3.37 7.29
CA ILE A 82 -15.65 4.15 7.39
C ILE A 82 -15.78 4.98 6.11
N PHE A 83 -16.96 4.98 5.48
CA PHE A 83 -17.29 5.83 4.35
C PHE A 83 -18.35 6.87 4.72
N ALA A 84 -18.07 8.15 4.40
CA ALA A 84 -18.98 9.26 4.61
C ALA A 84 -19.47 9.82 3.26
N HIS A 85 -20.78 10.04 3.17
CA HIS A 85 -21.48 10.39 1.92
C HIS A 85 -21.25 11.85 1.50
N PRO A 86 -21.45 12.19 0.21
CA PRO A 86 -21.51 13.56 -0.29
C PRO A 86 -22.82 14.27 0.14
N GLY A 87 -23.05 15.48 -0.38
CA GLY A 87 -24.32 16.19 -0.22
C GLY A 87 -24.20 17.54 0.48
N GLY A 88 -22.99 18.14 0.54
CA GLY A 88 -22.76 19.52 0.97
C GLY A 88 -23.23 19.84 2.40
N PHE A 89 -23.27 18.86 3.30
CA PHE A 89 -23.79 18.97 4.66
C PHE A 89 -25.27 19.32 4.79
N VAL A 90 -26.05 19.22 3.71
CA VAL A 90 -27.49 19.53 3.66
C VAL A 90 -28.35 18.36 3.17
N THR A 91 -27.75 17.40 2.48
CA THR A 91 -28.48 16.25 1.92
C THR A 91 -27.63 15.00 1.93
N GLY A 92 -28.21 13.88 1.52
CA GLY A 92 -27.55 12.57 1.52
C GLY A 92 -27.81 11.80 2.81
N ASN A 93 -27.37 10.58 2.82
CA ASN A 93 -27.42 9.68 3.97
C ASN A 93 -26.53 8.46 3.71
N ARG A 94 -26.38 7.61 4.73
CA ARG A 94 -25.55 6.38 4.68
C ARG A 94 -25.98 5.34 3.63
N THR A 95 -27.11 5.53 2.93
CA THR A 95 -27.60 4.57 1.94
C THR A 95 -27.41 5.03 0.49
N VAL A 96 -26.68 6.12 0.25
CA VAL A 96 -26.35 6.55 -1.12
C VAL A 96 -25.51 5.49 -1.85
N ASP A 97 -25.72 5.40 -3.16
CA ASP A 97 -25.26 4.28 -3.98
C ASP A 97 -23.74 4.06 -3.92
N ASP A 98 -22.96 5.13 -4.05
CA ASP A 98 -21.50 5.05 -4.08
C ASP A 98 -20.90 4.57 -2.76
N MET A 99 -21.39 5.05 -1.63
CA MET A 99 -20.90 4.63 -0.31
C MET A 99 -21.25 3.17 -0.03
N VAL A 100 -22.48 2.75 -0.39
CA VAL A 100 -22.88 1.34 -0.29
C VAL A 100 -22.04 0.47 -1.21
N ALA A 101 -21.74 0.92 -2.43
CA ALA A 101 -20.89 0.20 -3.38
C ALA A 101 -19.44 0.08 -2.89
N PHE A 102 -18.86 1.13 -2.30
CA PHE A 102 -17.55 1.04 -1.65
C PHE A 102 -17.58 0.02 -0.51
N CYS A 103 -18.60 0.08 0.36
CA CYS A 103 -18.72 -0.85 1.48
C CYS A 103 -18.80 -2.31 1.01
N ASP A 104 -19.67 -2.65 0.07
CA ASP A 104 -19.77 -4.03 -0.48
C ASP A 104 -18.45 -4.46 -1.12
N THR A 105 -17.86 -3.58 -1.94
CA THR A 105 -16.61 -3.88 -2.66
C THR A 105 -15.47 -4.22 -1.70
N PHE A 106 -15.25 -3.40 -0.67
CA PHE A 106 -14.15 -3.62 0.27
C PHE A 106 -14.46 -4.73 1.28
N ALA A 107 -15.72 -4.90 1.68
CA ALA A 107 -16.12 -6.06 2.50
C ALA A 107 -15.83 -7.37 1.78
N ARG A 108 -16.17 -7.49 0.50
CA ARG A 108 -15.86 -8.67 -0.32
C ARG A 108 -14.36 -8.90 -0.55
N LYS A 109 -13.53 -7.91 -0.27
CA LYS A 109 -12.06 -8.05 -0.24
C LYS A 109 -11.51 -8.43 1.14
N GLY A 110 -12.34 -8.41 2.19
CA GLY A 110 -11.95 -8.85 3.54
C GLY A 110 -11.89 -7.77 4.60
N TYR A 111 -12.25 -6.53 4.29
CA TYR A 111 -12.38 -5.45 5.27
C TYR A 111 -13.70 -5.54 6.04
N VAL A 112 -13.75 -4.97 7.23
CA VAL A 112 -15.00 -4.48 7.80
C VAL A 112 -15.23 -3.08 7.27
N THR A 113 -16.43 -2.76 6.79
CA THR A 113 -16.73 -1.42 6.27
C THR A 113 -17.98 -0.86 6.88
N ALA A 114 -18.09 0.47 6.96
CA ALA A 114 -19.27 1.14 7.47
C ALA A 114 -19.62 2.37 6.63
N THR A 115 -20.90 2.64 6.45
CA THR A 115 -21.40 3.95 6.02
C THR A 115 -22.02 4.67 7.22
N ILE A 116 -21.84 5.99 7.30
CA ILE A 116 -22.35 6.80 8.41
C ILE A 116 -23.33 7.87 7.94
N ASP A 117 -24.38 8.12 8.75
CA ASP A 117 -25.06 9.41 8.76
C ASP A 117 -24.30 10.36 9.66
N TYR A 118 -24.17 11.59 9.25
CA TYR A 118 -23.60 12.67 10.06
C TYR A 118 -24.58 13.86 10.09
N ARG A 119 -24.44 14.77 11.06
CA ARG A 119 -25.33 15.91 11.20
C ARG A 119 -25.32 16.81 9.97
N GLN A 120 -26.49 17.13 9.50
CA GLN A 120 -26.76 17.98 8.36
C GLN A 120 -27.63 19.18 8.78
N GLY A 121 -27.72 20.14 7.90
CA GLY A 121 -28.54 21.31 8.03
C GLY A 121 -27.77 22.59 8.21
N LEU A 122 -28.16 23.60 7.45
CA LEU A 122 -27.65 24.95 7.54
C LEU A 122 -28.70 25.84 8.20
N GLU A 123 -28.27 26.73 9.06
CA GLU A 123 -29.11 27.78 9.58
C GLU A 123 -29.52 28.72 8.44
N ILE A 124 -30.79 29.12 8.39
CA ILE A 124 -31.27 30.09 7.40
C ILE A 124 -31.04 31.48 7.97
N SER A 125 -30.00 32.17 7.54
CA SER A 125 -29.63 33.48 8.04
C SER A 125 -29.05 34.38 6.94
N ASP A 126 -28.69 35.61 7.33
CA ASP A 126 -27.96 36.57 6.50
C ASP A 126 -26.47 36.23 6.32
N ASN A 127 -25.96 35.21 7.01
CA ASN A 127 -24.59 34.74 6.91
C ASN A 127 -24.54 33.23 6.59
N ALA A 128 -24.79 32.90 5.33
CA ALA A 128 -24.80 31.52 4.86
C ALA A 128 -23.41 30.84 4.96
N ASP A 129 -22.33 31.61 4.79
CA ASP A 129 -20.96 31.11 4.90
C ASP A 129 -20.67 30.57 6.31
N LEU A 130 -20.94 31.39 7.33
CA LEU A 130 -20.80 30.99 8.74
C LEU A 130 -21.51 29.65 9.06
N HIS A 131 -22.75 29.52 8.58
CA HIS A 131 -23.54 28.32 8.88
C HIS A 131 -23.09 27.11 8.06
N TYR A 132 -22.54 27.32 6.87
CA TYR A 132 -21.91 26.25 6.10
C TYR A 132 -20.66 25.70 6.81
N GLU A 133 -19.77 26.59 7.27
CA GLU A 133 -18.59 26.20 8.05
C GLU A 133 -18.98 25.47 9.35
N ARG A 134 -20.03 25.93 10.06
CA ARG A 134 -20.54 25.30 11.28
C ARG A 134 -21.19 23.92 11.00
N ALA A 135 -21.89 23.77 9.86
CA ALA A 135 -22.43 22.47 9.45
C ALA A 135 -21.30 21.48 9.14
N ALA A 136 -20.26 21.91 8.42
CA ALA A 136 -19.07 21.10 8.14
C ALA A 136 -18.40 20.67 9.46
N TYR A 137 -18.25 21.58 10.42
CA TYR A 137 -17.64 21.26 11.72
C TYR A 137 -18.44 20.24 12.54
N ARG A 138 -19.78 20.31 12.53
CA ARG A 138 -20.62 19.26 13.14
C ARG A 138 -20.40 17.89 12.50
N GLY A 139 -20.24 17.85 11.16
CA GLY A 139 -19.88 16.63 10.45
C GLY A 139 -18.52 16.07 10.87
N ILE A 140 -17.50 16.94 11.08
CA ILE A 140 -16.17 16.54 11.56
C ILE A 140 -16.27 15.89 12.95
N GLN A 141 -17.01 16.48 13.89
CA GLN A 141 -17.27 15.91 15.20
C GLN A 141 -17.90 14.51 15.12
N ASP A 142 -18.83 14.32 14.20
CA ASP A 142 -19.51 13.04 13.98
C ASP A 142 -18.57 12.00 13.35
N GLY A 143 -17.69 12.40 12.45
CA GLY A 143 -16.62 11.56 11.90
C GLY A 143 -15.67 11.04 12.98
N HIS A 144 -15.18 11.93 13.86
CA HIS A 144 -14.39 11.55 15.03
C HIS A 144 -15.13 10.57 15.94
N THR A 145 -16.43 10.82 16.18
CA THR A 145 -17.27 9.94 17.02
C THR A 145 -17.42 8.56 16.42
N ALA A 146 -17.61 8.46 15.09
CA ALA A 146 -17.71 7.17 14.39
C ALA A 146 -16.40 6.37 14.47
N ILE A 147 -15.25 7.04 14.31
CA ILE A 147 -13.93 6.41 14.45
C ILE A 147 -13.71 5.88 15.86
N ARG A 148 -13.97 6.71 16.89
CA ARG A 148 -13.85 6.30 18.29
C ARG A 148 -14.78 5.15 18.64
N PHE A 149 -16.02 5.18 18.13
CA PHE A 149 -16.99 4.10 18.35
C PHE A 149 -16.47 2.76 17.84
N LEU A 150 -15.97 2.70 16.62
CA LEU A 150 -15.44 1.44 16.05
C LEU A 150 -14.19 0.98 16.79
N ARG A 151 -13.30 1.88 17.22
CA ARG A 151 -12.15 1.53 18.07
C ARG A 151 -12.58 0.96 19.43
N ALA A 152 -13.54 1.60 20.10
CA ALA A 152 -14.07 1.14 21.38
C ALA A 152 -14.75 -0.23 21.29
N ASN A 153 -15.36 -0.54 20.15
CA ASN A 153 -16.12 -1.76 19.91
C ASN A 153 -15.40 -2.72 18.96
N ALA A 154 -14.07 -2.57 18.79
CA ALA A 154 -13.28 -3.31 17.81
C ALA A 154 -13.43 -4.84 17.97
N ALA A 155 -13.38 -5.36 19.19
CA ALA A 155 -13.57 -6.78 19.47
C ALA A 155 -14.97 -7.30 19.07
N THR A 156 -16.02 -6.47 19.30
CA THR A 156 -17.40 -6.83 18.97
C THR A 156 -17.60 -6.99 17.47
N TYR A 157 -16.96 -6.12 16.68
CA TYR A 157 -17.11 -6.11 15.22
C TYR A 157 -15.96 -6.81 14.48
N GLY A 158 -15.03 -7.43 15.21
CA GLY A 158 -13.90 -8.13 14.61
C GLY A 158 -12.96 -7.20 13.83
N ILE A 159 -12.68 -6.03 14.39
CA ILE A 159 -11.86 -4.96 13.82
C ILE A 159 -10.49 -4.92 14.50
N ASP A 160 -9.45 -4.59 13.74
CA ASP A 160 -8.15 -4.16 14.26
C ASP A 160 -8.23 -2.66 14.61
N PRO A 161 -8.20 -2.26 15.91
CA PRO A 161 -8.33 -0.86 16.30
C PRO A 161 -7.19 0.04 15.81
N ASP A 162 -6.04 -0.55 15.43
CA ASP A 162 -4.87 0.15 14.91
C ASP A 162 -4.85 0.22 13.37
N LYS A 163 -5.92 -0.23 12.70
CA LYS A 163 -6.07 -0.25 11.24
C LYS A 163 -7.46 0.20 10.83
N LEU A 164 -7.82 1.41 11.26
CA LEU A 164 -9.12 2.00 11.01
C LEU A 164 -8.99 3.21 10.09
N TYR A 165 -9.46 3.04 8.86
CA TYR A 165 -9.34 4.00 7.78
C TYR A 165 -10.65 4.75 7.55
N PHE A 166 -10.54 5.84 6.80
CA PHE A 166 -11.70 6.65 6.42
C PHE A 166 -11.71 6.86 4.90
N GLY A 167 -12.88 6.93 4.32
CA GLY A 167 -13.11 7.31 2.93
C GLY A 167 -14.27 8.28 2.86
N GLY A 168 -14.22 9.21 1.93
CA GLY A 168 -15.32 10.14 1.76
C GLY A 168 -15.42 10.72 0.35
N SER A 169 -16.62 11.15 0.00
CA SER A 169 -16.90 11.89 -1.22
C SER A 169 -17.39 13.28 -0.85
N SER A 170 -16.83 14.34 -1.48
CA SER A 170 -17.27 15.72 -1.28
C SER A 170 -17.30 16.11 0.20
N ALA A 171 -18.45 16.42 0.77
CA ALA A 171 -18.63 16.71 2.21
C ALA A 171 -18.03 15.62 3.10
N GLY A 172 -18.20 14.33 2.76
CA GLY A 172 -17.57 13.23 3.48
C GLY A 172 -16.04 13.26 3.44
N SER A 173 -15.45 13.73 2.35
CA SER A 173 -14.00 13.99 2.25
C SER A 173 -13.54 15.13 3.13
N PHE A 174 -14.33 16.20 3.25
CA PHE A 174 -14.07 17.30 4.20
C PHE A 174 -14.02 16.77 5.64
N ILE A 175 -14.96 15.89 6.00
CA ILE A 175 -14.96 15.24 7.33
C ILE A 175 -13.63 14.52 7.55
N GLY A 176 -13.22 13.63 6.62
CA GLY A 176 -12.01 12.83 6.76
C GLY A 176 -10.72 13.66 6.78
N LEU A 177 -10.60 14.66 5.89
CA LEU A 177 -9.44 15.56 5.84
C LEU A 177 -9.28 16.36 7.13
N ASN A 178 -10.37 16.94 7.64
CA ASN A 178 -10.30 17.72 8.86
C ASN A 178 -10.22 16.84 10.13
N ALA A 179 -10.66 15.58 10.07
CA ALA A 179 -10.39 14.61 11.14
C ALA A 179 -8.90 14.25 11.28
N ILE A 180 -8.09 14.50 10.24
CA ILE A 180 -6.64 14.37 10.30
C ILE A 180 -5.96 15.69 10.64
N TYR A 181 -6.41 16.81 10.07
CA TYR A 181 -5.63 18.05 10.01
C TYR A 181 -6.07 19.12 10.99
N LEU A 182 -7.29 19.08 11.52
CA LEU A 182 -7.78 20.09 12.44
C LEU A 182 -7.50 19.70 13.90
N ASP A 183 -6.48 20.31 14.47
CA ASP A 183 -6.11 20.12 15.87
C ASP A 183 -6.94 21.02 16.83
N THR A 184 -7.06 20.61 18.07
CA THR A 184 -7.86 21.32 19.10
C THR A 184 -7.36 22.72 19.46
N ASN A 185 -6.11 23.01 19.19
CA ASN A 185 -5.48 24.33 19.41
C ASN A 185 -5.56 25.26 18.20
N GLU A 186 -6.16 24.82 17.10
CA GLU A 186 -6.25 25.54 15.82
C GLU A 186 -7.71 25.82 15.44
N LEU A 187 -8.64 25.77 16.41
CA LEU A 187 -10.06 25.91 16.16
C LEU A 187 -10.41 27.28 15.54
N PRO A 188 -11.09 27.30 14.39
CA PRO A 188 -11.54 28.52 13.77
C PRO A 188 -12.54 29.29 14.65
N SER A 189 -12.63 30.61 14.47
CA SER A 189 -13.50 31.49 15.26
C SER A 189 -14.99 31.12 15.18
N TYR A 190 -15.43 30.54 14.06
CA TYR A 190 -16.82 30.12 13.88
C TYR A 190 -17.22 28.93 14.77
N VAL A 191 -16.28 28.25 15.41
CA VAL A 191 -16.54 27.17 16.37
C VAL A 191 -17.02 27.71 17.72
N GLY A 192 -16.62 28.91 18.06
CA GLY A 192 -17.08 29.62 19.27
C GLY A 192 -18.56 30.05 19.25
N PRO A 193 -19.00 30.78 20.23
CA PRO A 193 -20.33 31.45 20.21
C PRO A 193 -20.36 32.45 19.05
N VAL A 194 -21.45 32.45 18.28
CA VAL A 194 -21.65 33.36 17.16
C VAL A 194 -22.93 34.12 17.25
N SER A 195 -23.01 35.32 16.63
CA SER A 195 -24.23 36.11 16.52
C SER A 195 -24.59 36.31 15.07
N TYR A 196 -25.83 36.16 14.70
CA TYR A 196 -26.34 36.28 13.33
C TYR A 196 -27.78 36.76 13.31
N THR A 197 -28.27 37.15 12.15
CA THR A 197 -29.64 37.56 11.91
C THR A 197 -30.36 36.60 10.99
N ALA A 198 -31.51 36.11 11.35
CA ALA A 198 -32.42 35.37 10.51
C ALA A 198 -33.80 35.97 10.54
N PHE A 199 -34.39 36.30 9.39
CA PHE A 199 -35.74 36.92 9.28
C PHE A 199 -35.93 38.14 10.20
N PHE A 200 -34.92 39.04 10.23
CA PHE A 200 -34.88 40.27 11.03
C PHE A 200 -34.78 40.05 12.54
N VAL A 201 -34.58 38.84 13.02
CA VAL A 201 -34.37 38.49 14.42
C VAL A 201 -32.91 38.16 14.67
N HIS A 202 -32.36 38.73 15.75
CA HIS A 202 -31.00 38.39 16.19
C HIS A 202 -31.02 37.10 17.03
N TYR A 203 -30.12 36.20 16.67
CA TYR A 203 -29.89 34.93 17.35
C TYR A 203 -28.44 34.84 17.80
N THR A 204 -28.23 33.99 18.80
CA THR A 204 -26.88 33.59 19.24
C THR A 204 -26.75 32.06 19.08
N GLY A 205 -25.77 31.66 18.27
CA GLY A 205 -25.40 30.23 18.16
C GLY A 205 -24.44 29.85 19.29
N PRO A 206 -24.61 28.66 19.89
CA PRO A 206 -23.72 28.16 20.94
C PRO A 206 -22.32 27.86 20.41
N SER A 207 -21.32 27.78 21.32
CA SER A 207 -20.07 27.15 20.99
C SER A 207 -20.29 25.69 20.57
N LEU A 208 -19.66 25.25 19.48
CA LEU A 208 -19.69 23.85 19.03
C LEU A 208 -18.72 22.97 19.82
N GLY A 209 -17.77 23.58 20.54
CA GLY A 209 -16.78 22.85 21.33
C GLY A 209 -15.66 22.21 20.52
N ASN A 210 -15.00 21.25 21.14
CA ASN A 210 -13.86 20.53 20.57
C ASN A 210 -14.31 19.59 19.42
N PRO A 211 -13.46 19.26 18.42
CA PRO A 211 -13.75 18.21 17.45
C PRO A 211 -13.94 16.83 18.14
N ASP A 212 -13.23 16.58 19.22
CA ASP A 212 -13.41 15.39 20.04
C ASP A 212 -14.47 15.62 21.14
N VAL A 213 -15.74 15.59 20.76
CA VAL A 213 -16.89 15.62 21.68
C VAL A 213 -17.72 14.33 21.56
N GLY A 214 -18.66 14.12 22.50
CA GLY A 214 -19.57 12.98 22.48
C GLY A 214 -18.98 11.74 23.15
N ASP A 215 -19.28 10.58 22.63
CA ASP A 215 -18.99 9.29 23.26
C ASP A 215 -17.55 8.78 22.97
N ASN A 216 -17.10 7.83 23.82
CA ASN A 216 -15.84 7.09 23.67
C ASN A 216 -14.57 7.98 23.64
N LEU A 217 -14.52 9.05 24.39
CA LEU A 217 -13.41 10.02 24.43
C LEU A 217 -12.06 9.44 24.85
N GLY A 218 -12.01 8.23 25.40
CA GLY A 218 -10.77 7.52 25.71
C GLY A 218 -10.06 6.93 24.48
N TYR A 219 -10.66 7.04 23.29
CA TYR A 219 -10.10 6.51 22.03
C TYR A 219 -9.74 7.64 21.08
N ASN A 220 -8.75 7.40 20.24
CA ASN A 220 -8.35 8.36 19.19
C ASN A 220 -9.44 8.49 18.10
N GLY A 221 -9.81 9.71 17.74
CA GLY A 221 -10.76 10.05 16.67
C GLY A 221 -10.13 10.24 15.30
N THR A 222 -8.80 10.18 15.16
CA THR A 222 -8.08 10.35 13.88
C THR A 222 -7.98 9.02 13.13
N PRO A 223 -8.28 8.95 11.82
CA PRO A 223 -8.15 7.72 11.06
C PRO A 223 -6.67 7.39 10.76
N ASP A 224 -6.35 6.10 10.60
CA ASP A 224 -5.00 5.62 10.28
C ASP A 224 -4.66 5.73 8.77
N GLY A 225 -5.55 6.28 7.97
CA GLY A 225 -5.40 6.60 6.55
C GLY A 225 -6.70 7.06 5.93
N LEU A 226 -6.62 7.85 4.86
CA LEU A 226 -7.78 8.51 4.25
C LEU A 226 -7.79 8.41 2.73
N LEU A 227 -8.94 7.98 2.18
CA LEU A 227 -9.32 8.16 0.79
C LEU A 227 -10.18 9.42 0.66
N ALA A 228 -9.67 10.47 0.06
CA ALA A 228 -10.35 11.75 -0.11
C ALA A 228 -10.74 11.99 -1.58
N CYS A 229 -12.02 11.84 -1.90
CA CYS A 229 -12.56 12.10 -3.22
C CYS A 229 -13.10 13.54 -3.27
N TRP A 230 -12.48 14.43 -4.07
CA TRP A 230 -12.87 15.84 -4.31
C TRP A 230 -13.33 16.59 -3.04
N GLY A 231 -12.54 16.46 -1.97
CA GLY A 231 -12.72 17.21 -0.73
C GLY A 231 -11.76 18.40 -0.63
N GLY A 232 -11.81 19.06 0.51
CA GLY A 232 -10.95 20.21 0.82
C GLY A 232 -10.85 20.46 2.33
N VAL A 233 -10.07 21.48 2.67
CA VAL A 233 -9.93 22.03 4.02
C VAL A 233 -10.23 23.53 4.00
N GLY A 234 -10.61 24.10 5.13
CA GLY A 234 -10.85 25.54 5.26
C GLY A 234 -9.57 26.37 5.27
N ASP A 235 -8.47 25.82 5.77
CA ASP A 235 -7.14 26.41 5.75
C ASP A 235 -6.06 25.34 5.63
N THR A 236 -5.10 25.51 4.74
CA THR A 236 -3.95 24.61 4.60
C THR A 236 -2.93 24.76 5.73
N LEU A 237 -2.98 25.82 6.50
CA LEU A 237 -2.08 26.02 7.65
C LEU A 237 -2.37 25.05 8.81
N THR A 238 -3.59 24.50 8.89
CA THR A 238 -3.92 23.41 9.83
C THR A 238 -3.15 22.11 9.52
N ILE A 239 -2.60 21.96 8.32
CA ILE A 239 -1.79 20.81 7.93
C ILE A 239 -0.38 20.99 8.50
N GLY A 240 -0.11 20.36 9.63
CA GLY A 240 1.16 20.38 10.36
C GLY A 240 1.99 19.12 10.18
N THR A 241 3.23 19.12 10.68
CA THR A 241 4.15 17.97 10.60
C THR A 241 3.78 16.81 11.53
N ASN A 242 2.86 17.03 12.45
CA ASN A 242 2.28 16.01 13.35
C ASN A 242 1.13 15.22 12.70
N ASN A 243 0.56 15.74 11.61
CA ASN A 243 -0.56 15.10 10.90
C ASN A 243 -0.03 14.07 9.88
N THR A 244 0.44 12.93 10.35
CA THR A 244 1.17 11.94 9.55
C THR A 244 0.31 10.84 8.93
N SER A 245 -1.02 10.86 9.12
CA SER A 245 -1.91 9.86 8.52
C SER A 245 -1.80 9.88 6.99
N PRO A 246 -1.55 8.72 6.35
CA PRO A 246 -1.43 8.66 4.89
C PRO A 246 -2.74 9.07 4.21
N VAL A 247 -2.64 9.87 3.15
CA VAL A 247 -3.80 10.30 2.37
C VAL A 247 -3.67 9.91 0.90
N PHE A 248 -4.78 9.52 0.30
CA PHE A 248 -4.95 9.39 -1.14
C PHE A 248 -5.93 10.47 -1.61
N LEU A 249 -5.43 11.41 -2.40
CA LEU A 249 -6.20 12.56 -2.88
C LEU A 249 -6.68 12.32 -4.33
N ILE A 250 -7.99 12.38 -4.54
CA ILE A 250 -8.63 12.23 -5.85
C ILE A 250 -9.40 13.50 -6.17
N HIS A 251 -9.19 14.10 -7.39
CA HIS A 251 -9.88 15.31 -7.78
C HIS A 251 -9.92 15.49 -9.29
N GLY A 252 -10.98 16.10 -9.80
CA GLY A 252 -11.04 16.61 -11.15
C GLY A 252 -10.50 18.04 -11.22
N THR A 253 -9.70 18.38 -12.24
CA THR A 253 -9.07 19.71 -12.30
C THR A 253 -10.06 20.84 -12.58
N ASP A 254 -11.23 20.51 -13.13
CA ASP A 254 -12.28 21.47 -13.54
C ASP A 254 -13.49 21.43 -12.57
N ASP A 255 -13.25 20.97 -11.33
CA ASP A 255 -14.28 20.90 -10.30
C ASP A 255 -14.72 22.31 -9.89
N GLN A 256 -16.02 22.60 -10.12
CA GLN A 256 -16.66 23.88 -9.78
C GLN A 256 -17.44 23.82 -8.45
N THR A 257 -17.61 22.62 -7.90
CA THR A 257 -18.32 22.41 -6.62
C THR A 257 -17.34 22.56 -5.45
N VAL A 258 -16.22 21.83 -5.50
CA VAL A 258 -15.08 22.00 -4.60
C VAL A 258 -13.87 22.34 -5.45
N PRO A 259 -13.38 23.56 -5.42
CA PRO A 259 -12.25 23.98 -6.26
C PRO A 259 -11.02 23.08 -6.09
N PHE A 260 -10.45 22.62 -7.21
CA PHE A 260 -9.24 21.79 -7.22
C PHE A 260 -8.06 22.45 -6.51
N ASN A 261 -7.87 23.76 -6.74
CA ASN A 261 -6.87 24.60 -6.05
C ASN A 261 -7.48 25.23 -4.80
N SER A 262 -7.91 26.47 -4.91
CA SER A 262 -8.59 27.23 -3.87
C SER A 262 -9.63 28.15 -4.50
N GLY A 263 -10.71 28.36 -3.78
CA GLY A 263 -11.81 29.22 -4.20
C GLY A 263 -13.04 28.98 -3.36
N PRO A 264 -14.10 29.79 -3.58
CA PRO A 264 -15.36 29.56 -2.88
C PRO A 264 -16.05 28.29 -3.39
N PRO A 265 -16.61 27.46 -2.50
CA PRO A 265 -17.37 26.28 -2.90
C PRO A 265 -18.60 26.68 -3.74
N PHE A 266 -18.98 25.81 -4.69
CA PHE A 266 -20.07 26.02 -5.63
C PHE A 266 -19.92 27.27 -6.53
N GLY A 267 -18.76 27.92 -6.55
CA GLY A 267 -18.52 29.14 -7.27
C GLY A 267 -19.20 30.39 -6.67
N TYR A 268 -19.77 30.30 -5.47
CA TYR A 268 -20.46 31.43 -4.84
C TYR A 268 -19.47 32.31 -4.08
N SER A 269 -19.23 33.52 -4.56
CA SER A 269 -18.29 34.48 -3.95
C SER A 269 -18.66 34.96 -2.54
N SER A 270 -19.85 34.62 -2.04
CA SER A 270 -20.28 34.86 -0.66
C SER A 270 -19.72 33.85 0.34
N PHE A 271 -19.17 32.73 -0.13
CA PHE A 271 -18.54 31.74 0.71
C PHE A 271 -17.03 32.00 0.84
N SER A 272 -16.48 31.66 2.00
CA SER A 272 -15.05 31.60 2.24
C SER A 272 -14.37 30.60 1.32
N ASN A 273 -13.12 30.85 0.97
CA ASN A 273 -12.37 29.92 0.15
C ASN A 273 -12.12 28.60 0.89
N VAL A 274 -12.30 27.51 0.17
CA VAL A 274 -11.80 26.20 0.56
C VAL A 274 -10.57 25.85 -0.28
N TYR A 275 -9.74 24.97 0.23
CA TYR A 275 -8.50 24.53 -0.40
C TYR A 275 -8.65 23.06 -0.78
N GLY A 276 -8.73 22.78 -2.07
CA GLY A 276 -8.91 21.44 -2.59
C GLY A 276 -7.63 20.62 -2.64
N SER A 277 -7.75 19.45 -3.23
CA SER A 277 -6.70 18.41 -3.19
C SER A 277 -5.33 18.86 -3.72
N HIS A 278 -5.28 19.79 -4.70
CA HIS A 278 -4.02 20.32 -5.21
C HIS A 278 -3.30 21.19 -4.17
N SER A 279 -4.03 22.14 -3.56
CA SER A 279 -3.47 22.99 -2.49
C SER A 279 -3.01 22.15 -1.28
N ILE A 280 -3.78 21.14 -0.90
CA ILE A 280 -3.40 20.19 0.15
C ILE A 280 -2.10 19.45 -0.24
N SER A 281 -2.01 18.95 -1.48
CA SER A 281 -0.81 18.26 -1.97
C SER A 281 0.42 19.16 -1.97
N ILE A 282 0.29 20.43 -2.38
CA ILE A 282 1.38 21.40 -2.31
C ILE A 282 1.82 21.62 -0.87
N ARG A 283 0.88 21.81 0.06
CA ARG A 283 1.20 22.01 1.48
C ARG A 283 1.92 20.81 2.06
N LEU A 284 1.41 19.61 1.84
CA LEU A 284 2.03 18.35 2.30
C LEU A 284 3.46 18.18 1.78
N ASN A 285 3.69 18.47 0.48
CA ASN A 285 5.03 18.46 -0.11
C ASN A 285 5.95 19.49 0.55
N THR A 286 5.45 20.69 0.81
CA THR A 286 6.21 21.78 1.42
C THR A 286 6.71 21.44 2.83
N ILE A 287 5.92 20.72 3.59
CA ILE A 287 6.30 20.30 4.96
C ILE A 287 7.00 18.93 5.01
N GLY A 288 7.25 18.32 3.85
CA GLY A 288 7.99 17.05 3.75
C GLY A 288 7.19 15.78 4.06
N ILE A 289 5.86 15.86 4.04
CA ILE A 289 4.94 14.73 4.24
C ILE A 289 4.05 14.60 2.99
N PRO A 290 4.58 14.16 1.83
CA PRO A 290 3.80 14.09 0.61
C PRO A 290 2.60 13.13 0.77
N ALA A 291 1.50 13.44 0.07
CA ALA A 291 0.38 12.52 -0.04
C ALA A 291 0.88 11.14 -0.51
N LYS A 292 0.36 10.08 0.09
CA LYS A 292 0.76 8.70 -0.25
C LYS A 292 0.46 8.37 -1.72
N GLU A 293 -0.68 8.86 -2.22
CA GLU A 293 -1.06 8.75 -3.62
C GLU A 293 -1.92 9.96 -4.04
N THR A 294 -1.87 10.32 -5.32
CA THR A 294 -2.75 11.32 -5.93
C THR A 294 -3.33 10.79 -7.25
N TYR A 295 -4.59 11.12 -7.53
CA TYR A 295 -5.24 10.85 -8.81
C TYR A 295 -6.01 12.07 -9.26
N PHE A 296 -5.32 12.98 -9.94
CA PHE A 296 -5.88 14.21 -10.48
C PHE A 296 -6.21 14.02 -11.96
N VAL A 297 -7.47 14.27 -12.34
CA VAL A 297 -7.97 13.98 -13.69
C VAL A 297 -8.29 15.27 -14.41
N ALA A 298 -7.50 15.55 -15.46
CA ALA A 298 -7.63 16.78 -16.25
C ALA A 298 -9.02 16.87 -16.93
N GLY A 299 -9.62 18.05 -16.88
CA GLY A 299 -10.90 18.34 -17.51
C GLY A 299 -12.12 17.66 -16.88
N ARG A 300 -11.98 17.09 -15.67
CA ARG A 300 -13.09 16.47 -14.95
C ARG A 300 -13.60 17.38 -13.84
N GLY A 301 -14.92 17.38 -13.67
CA GLY A 301 -15.60 18.07 -12.60
C GLY A 301 -15.81 17.22 -11.36
N HIS A 302 -16.79 17.60 -10.55
CA HIS A 302 -17.17 16.92 -9.31
C HIS A 302 -17.80 15.54 -9.57
N GLU A 303 -17.57 14.59 -8.67
CA GLU A 303 -18.16 13.22 -8.74
C GLU A 303 -18.02 12.53 -10.10
N PHE A 304 -16.88 12.69 -10.78
CA PHE A 304 -16.69 12.24 -12.16
C PHE A 304 -16.70 10.71 -12.34
N TYR A 305 -16.85 9.93 -11.28
CA TYR A 305 -17.00 8.47 -11.35
C TYR A 305 -18.43 8.02 -11.67
N GLY A 306 -19.36 8.95 -11.89
CA GLY A 306 -20.68 8.65 -12.39
C GLY A 306 -21.81 8.79 -11.39
N THR A 307 -21.62 9.62 -10.33
CA THR A 307 -22.67 9.96 -9.38
C THR A 307 -23.05 11.43 -9.44
N SER A 308 -24.16 11.76 -8.78
CA SER A 308 -24.56 13.09 -8.37
C SER A 308 -25.11 12.99 -6.96
N ASN A 309 -24.48 13.67 -5.99
CA ASN A 309 -24.75 13.52 -4.55
C ASN A 309 -24.78 12.04 -4.11
N GLY A 310 -23.82 11.25 -4.61
CA GLY A 310 -23.66 9.84 -4.28
C GLY A 310 -24.60 8.86 -4.99
N MET A 311 -25.59 9.34 -5.75
CA MET A 311 -26.53 8.50 -6.51
C MET A 311 -26.05 8.28 -7.93
N TRP A 312 -26.12 7.04 -8.44
CA TRP A 312 -25.72 6.74 -9.82
C TRP A 312 -26.53 7.50 -10.86
N THR A 313 -25.86 8.29 -11.69
CA THR A 313 -26.51 9.09 -12.73
C THR A 313 -27.13 8.25 -13.86
N ASN A 314 -26.66 7.03 -14.06
CA ASN A 314 -27.16 6.06 -15.03
C ASN A 314 -28.07 4.97 -14.42
N GLY A 315 -28.23 4.97 -13.08
CA GLY A 315 -29.01 3.98 -12.33
C GLY A 315 -28.44 2.56 -12.31
N THR A 316 -27.23 2.32 -12.83
CA THR A 316 -26.66 0.98 -12.99
C THR A 316 -25.26 0.79 -12.37
N GLY A 317 -24.64 1.85 -11.89
CA GLY A 317 -23.30 1.81 -11.27
C GLY A 317 -22.34 2.85 -11.81
N GLY A 318 -21.11 2.79 -11.38
CA GLY A 318 -20.06 3.73 -11.78
C GLY A 318 -19.60 3.55 -13.23
N ASN A 319 -18.84 4.52 -13.71
CA ASN A 319 -18.18 4.48 -15.00
C ASN A 319 -16.72 3.98 -14.87
N ALA A 320 -15.93 4.01 -15.95
CA ALA A 320 -14.54 3.56 -15.94
C ALA A 320 -13.62 4.28 -14.92
N TYR A 321 -13.98 5.49 -14.49
CA TYR A 321 -13.27 6.18 -13.41
C TYR A 321 -13.54 5.55 -12.05
N TRP A 322 -14.77 5.03 -11.82
CA TRP A 322 -15.11 4.25 -10.64
C TRP A 322 -14.19 3.04 -10.53
N ASP A 323 -14.07 2.24 -11.59
CA ASP A 323 -13.22 1.05 -11.61
C ASP A 323 -11.75 1.40 -11.30
N THR A 324 -11.26 2.50 -11.89
CA THR A 324 -9.91 3.00 -11.65
C THR A 324 -9.72 3.45 -10.20
N ILE A 325 -10.68 4.16 -9.62
CA ILE A 325 -10.65 4.63 -8.24
C ILE A 325 -10.69 3.45 -7.27
N VAL A 326 -11.57 2.48 -7.50
CA VAL A 326 -11.63 1.24 -6.69
C VAL A 326 -10.30 0.49 -6.74
N LEU A 327 -9.70 0.32 -7.93
CA LEU A 327 -8.41 -0.36 -8.07
C LEU A 327 -7.29 0.36 -7.30
N LYS A 328 -7.18 1.68 -7.46
CA LYS A 328 -6.18 2.50 -6.78
C LYS A 328 -6.39 2.53 -5.26
N SER A 329 -7.64 2.70 -4.82
CA SER A 329 -8.00 2.68 -3.39
C SER A 329 -7.73 1.32 -2.75
N THR A 330 -7.96 0.22 -3.49
CA THR A 330 -7.60 -1.14 -3.06
C THR A 330 -6.11 -1.24 -2.77
N ARG A 331 -5.27 -0.76 -3.71
CA ARG A 331 -3.81 -0.76 -3.53
C ARG A 331 -3.39 0.14 -2.38
N PHE A 332 -3.96 1.34 -2.29
CA PHE A 332 -3.69 2.30 -1.24
C PHE A 332 -3.94 1.70 0.15
N PHE A 333 -5.15 1.22 0.42
CA PHE A 333 -5.47 0.65 1.74
C PHE A 333 -4.64 -0.60 2.06
N TRP A 334 -4.44 -1.51 1.10
CA TRP A 334 -3.61 -2.68 1.32
C TRP A 334 -2.17 -2.33 1.71
N GLN A 335 -1.57 -1.31 1.09
CA GLN A 335 -0.23 -0.85 1.43
C GLN A 335 -0.09 -0.29 2.85
N LEU A 336 -1.19 0.11 3.50
CA LEU A 336 -1.18 0.63 4.87
C LEU A 336 -1.10 -0.46 5.95
N HIS A 337 -1.36 -1.70 5.60
CA HIS A 337 -1.40 -2.79 6.58
C HIS A 337 -0.71 -4.08 6.13
N LYS A 338 -0.15 -4.12 4.93
CA LYS A 338 0.63 -5.27 4.51
C LYS A 338 1.93 -5.38 5.31
N PRO A 339 2.47 -6.57 5.54
CA PRO A 339 3.87 -6.72 5.94
C PRO A 339 4.78 -6.33 4.77
N ASP A 340 6.09 -6.14 5.02
CA ASP A 340 7.07 -5.86 3.97
C ASP A 340 7.99 -7.05 3.78
N ALA A 341 7.93 -7.70 2.59
CA ALA A 341 8.75 -8.85 2.25
C ALA A 341 10.17 -8.44 1.91
N ALA A 342 11.13 -9.03 2.61
CA ALA A 342 12.54 -8.84 2.34
C ALA A 342 13.34 -10.08 2.73
N PHE A 343 14.37 -10.43 1.98
CA PHE A 343 15.29 -11.49 2.34
C PHE A 343 16.68 -11.32 1.75
N THR A 344 17.65 -11.97 2.39
CA THR A 344 18.99 -12.15 1.86
C THR A 344 19.28 -13.64 1.71
N PHE A 345 20.31 -13.99 0.95
CA PHE A 345 20.74 -15.37 0.79
C PHE A 345 22.25 -15.49 0.72
N GLN A 346 22.75 -16.68 1.04
CA GLN A 346 24.15 -17.05 0.90
C GLN A 346 24.22 -18.43 0.25
N ALA A 347 24.89 -18.50 -0.89
CA ALA A 347 25.15 -19.76 -1.59
C ALA A 347 26.50 -20.35 -1.15
N ASN A 348 26.48 -21.65 -0.85
CA ASN A 348 27.67 -22.46 -0.65
C ASN A 348 27.56 -23.68 -1.58
N GLY A 349 28.12 -23.56 -2.79
CA GLY A 349 27.87 -24.48 -3.88
C GLY A 349 26.37 -24.52 -4.23
N MET A 350 25.84 -25.72 -4.33
CA MET A 350 24.40 -25.94 -4.64
C MET A 350 23.45 -25.73 -3.43
N THR A 351 23.98 -25.57 -2.23
CA THR A 351 23.19 -25.33 -1.03
C THR A 351 23.11 -23.84 -0.74
N VAL A 352 21.90 -23.32 -0.63
CA VAL A 352 21.62 -21.89 -0.38
C VAL A 352 20.88 -21.75 0.94
N SER A 353 21.43 -20.91 1.81
CA SER A 353 20.78 -20.49 3.05
C SER A 353 20.04 -19.18 2.83
N PHE A 354 18.77 -19.11 3.16
CA PHE A 354 17.93 -17.91 3.06
C PHE A 354 17.73 -17.33 4.46
N ASN A 355 17.78 -16.02 4.54
CA ASN A 355 17.59 -15.29 5.78
C ASN A 355 16.51 -14.23 5.61
N ASP A 356 15.38 -14.40 6.30
CA ASP A 356 14.26 -13.47 6.31
C ASP A 356 14.66 -12.12 6.93
N GLN A 357 14.34 -11.03 6.22
CA GLN A 357 14.52 -9.64 6.65
C GLN A 357 13.19 -8.88 6.67
N SER A 358 12.08 -9.61 6.54
CA SER A 358 10.74 -9.04 6.42
C SER A 358 10.32 -8.31 7.71
N GLN A 359 9.49 -7.27 7.54
CA GLN A 359 8.87 -6.53 8.63
C GLN A 359 7.40 -6.91 8.77
N GLY A 360 6.94 -7.15 10.00
CA GLY A 360 5.52 -7.45 10.29
C GLY A 360 5.05 -8.85 9.88
N ALA A 361 5.94 -9.75 9.45
CA ALA A 361 5.62 -11.12 9.06
C ALA A 361 5.39 -12.02 10.27
N LEU A 362 4.37 -12.89 10.20
CA LEU A 362 4.09 -13.97 11.15
C LEU A 362 4.06 -15.35 10.50
N ALA A 363 3.92 -15.42 9.16
CA ALA A 363 4.01 -16.65 8.40
C ALA A 363 4.83 -16.45 7.13
N TRP A 364 5.49 -17.52 6.68
CA TRP A 364 6.40 -17.54 5.54
C TRP A 364 6.06 -18.71 4.62
N GLN A 365 6.15 -18.48 3.32
CA GLN A 365 6.07 -19.50 2.30
C GLN A 365 7.09 -19.19 1.22
N TRP A 366 8.04 -20.09 1.06
CA TRP A 366 9.10 -19.99 0.07
C TRP A 366 8.80 -20.89 -1.12
N SER A 367 9.10 -20.38 -2.31
CA SER A 367 9.23 -21.17 -3.53
C SER A 367 10.65 -20.97 -4.06
N PHE A 368 11.40 -22.06 -4.25
CA PHE A 368 12.81 -21.98 -4.63
C PHE A 368 13.03 -21.92 -6.14
N GLY A 369 11.96 -21.98 -6.95
CA GLY A 369 12.03 -21.87 -8.39
C GLY A 369 12.40 -23.16 -9.12
N ASP A 370 12.59 -24.27 -8.40
CA ASP A 370 12.85 -25.62 -8.91
C ASP A 370 11.69 -26.60 -8.61
N GLY A 371 10.57 -26.08 -8.08
CA GLY A 371 9.40 -26.85 -7.67
C GLY A 371 9.37 -27.18 -6.17
N ALA A 372 10.47 -26.96 -5.44
CA ALA A 372 10.52 -27.15 -4.00
C ALA A 372 10.02 -25.90 -3.26
N SER A 373 9.54 -26.09 -2.02
CA SER A 373 9.01 -25.02 -1.16
C SER A 373 9.37 -25.24 0.32
N SER A 374 9.19 -24.20 1.14
CA SER A 374 9.40 -24.25 2.59
C SER A 374 8.50 -23.24 3.31
N THR A 375 8.11 -23.55 4.55
CA THR A 375 7.41 -22.63 5.45
C THR A 375 8.27 -22.18 6.63
N LEU A 376 9.53 -22.58 6.66
CA LEU A 376 10.48 -22.13 7.69
C LEU A 376 10.81 -20.65 7.47
N ARG A 377 11.01 -19.93 8.56
CA ARG A 377 11.43 -18.51 8.49
C ARG A 377 12.76 -18.33 7.74
N ASN A 378 13.76 -19.16 8.07
CA ASN A 378 15.09 -19.12 7.48
C ASN A 378 15.44 -20.51 6.94
N PRO A 379 14.97 -20.88 5.73
CA PRO A 379 15.22 -22.20 5.18
C PRO A 379 16.63 -22.33 4.60
N VAL A 380 17.08 -23.58 4.52
CA VAL A 380 18.23 -23.99 3.71
C VAL A 380 17.71 -24.92 2.62
N HIS A 381 18.09 -24.65 1.37
CA HIS A 381 17.68 -25.45 0.23
C HIS A 381 18.89 -25.87 -0.60
N THR A 382 18.90 -27.13 -1.09
CA THR A 382 19.93 -27.65 -1.96
C THR A 382 19.35 -27.92 -3.34
N TYR A 383 19.84 -27.21 -4.33
CA TYR A 383 19.43 -27.35 -5.72
C TYR A 383 20.05 -28.59 -6.38
N ALA A 384 19.31 -29.28 -7.22
CA ALA A 384 19.79 -30.44 -7.96
C ALA A 384 20.72 -30.11 -9.12
N ALA A 385 20.65 -28.89 -9.65
CA ALA A 385 21.47 -28.39 -10.73
C ALA A 385 21.90 -26.95 -10.52
N ALA A 386 23.00 -26.57 -11.11
CA ALA A 386 23.40 -25.16 -11.25
C ALA A 386 22.43 -24.43 -12.16
N GLY A 387 22.20 -23.14 -11.90
CA GLY A 387 21.29 -22.34 -12.73
C GLY A 387 20.91 -21.05 -12.08
N VAL A 388 20.02 -20.32 -12.77
CA VAL A 388 19.36 -19.14 -12.22
C VAL A 388 17.94 -19.53 -11.84
N TYR A 389 17.59 -19.30 -10.59
CA TYR A 389 16.30 -19.65 -10.02
C TYR A 389 15.54 -18.42 -9.55
N ALA A 390 14.27 -18.32 -9.90
CA ALA A 390 13.38 -17.29 -9.39
C ALA A 390 12.85 -17.71 -8.02
N VAL A 391 13.48 -17.22 -6.96
CA VAL A 391 13.06 -17.52 -5.58
C VAL A 391 12.07 -16.50 -5.11
N SER A 392 10.90 -16.97 -4.68
CA SER A 392 9.82 -16.11 -4.15
C SER A 392 9.62 -16.39 -2.66
N LEU A 393 9.56 -15.32 -1.89
CA LEU A 393 9.09 -15.33 -0.51
C LEU A 393 7.71 -14.67 -0.47
N TYR A 394 6.71 -15.39 -0.02
CA TYR A 394 5.41 -14.88 0.39
C TYR A 394 5.36 -14.84 1.91
N ILE A 395 4.86 -13.74 2.46
CA ILE A 395 4.69 -13.56 3.90
C ILE A 395 3.29 -13.07 4.21
N SER A 396 2.80 -13.35 5.43
CA SER A 396 1.55 -12.77 5.94
C SER A 396 1.63 -12.43 7.41
N ASN A 397 0.74 -11.51 7.86
CA ASN A 397 0.60 -11.06 9.23
C ASN A 397 -0.64 -11.65 9.93
N ASP A 398 -0.98 -11.18 11.15
CA ASP A 398 -2.09 -11.66 11.99
C ASP A 398 -3.48 -11.43 11.40
N ILE A 399 -3.64 -10.43 10.53
CA ILE A 399 -4.89 -10.16 9.82
C ILE A 399 -4.95 -10.83 8.45
N GLN A 400 -4.00 -11.72 8.14
CA GLN A 400 -3.82 -12.35 6.82
C GLN A 400 -3.56 -11.34 5.68
N SER A 401 -3.07 -10.15 6.00
CA SER A 401 -2.49 -9.30 4.98
C SER A 401 -1.11 -9.82 4.59
N TRP A 402 -0.74 -9.67 3.35
CA TRP A 402 0.37 -10.37 2.73
C TRP A 402 1.27 -9.45 1.92
N ASP A 403 2.48 -9.92 1.66
CA ASP A 403 3.38 -9.36 0.67
C ASP A 403 4.21 -10.46 0.02
N THR A 404 4.83 -10.17 -1.10
CA THR A 404 5.69 -11.11 -1.81
C THR A 404 6.89 -10.41 -2.42
N LEU A 405 8.05 -11.07 -2.36
CA LEU A 405 9.27 -10.64 -3.02
C LEU A 405 9.84 -11.79 -3.83
N THR A 406 10.16 -11.55 -5.10
CA THR A 406 10.85 -12.49 -5.97
C THR A 406 12.23 -11.95 -6.34
N GLN A 407 13.28 -12.76 -6.15
CA GLN A 407 14.64 -12.44 -6.55
C GLN A 407 15.20 -13.56 -7.44
N GLN A 408 15.96 -13.17 -8.48
CA GLN A 408 16.75 -14.11 -9.25
C GLN A 408 18.03 -14.41 -8.50
N ILE A 409 18.28 -15.69 -8.19
CA ILE A 409 19.50 -16.14 -7.55
C ILE A 409 20.30 -17.03 -8.49
N MET A 410 21.61 -16.86 -8.49
CA MET A 410 22.51 -17.74 -9.21
C MET A 410 23.02 -18.83 -8.28
N VAL A 411 22.74 -20.08 -8.62
CA VAL A 411 23.30 -21.25 -7.96
C VAL A 411 24.48 -21.72 -8.78
N PRO A 412 25.73 -21.61 -8.28
CA PRO A 412 26.91 -21.94 -9.06
C PRO A 412 27.02 -23.45 -9.27
N SER A 413 27.62 -23.85 -10.39
CA SER A 413 27.91 -25.26 -10.69
C SER A 413 29.01 -25.87 -9.83
N TYR A 414 29.49 -25.13 -8.84
CA TYR A 414 30.70 -25.43 -8.10
C TYR A 414 30.42 -25.86 -6.66
N THR A 415 30.64 -27.12 -6.37
CA THR A 415 30.75 -27.65 -5.01
C THR A 415 32.17 -27.48 -4.52
N GLY A 416 32.44 -26.41 -3.78
CA GLY A 416 33.66 -26.20 -3.02
C GLY A 416 34.99 -26.51 -3.74
N LEU A 417 35.96 -25.64 -3.57
CA LEU A 417 37.36 -25.99 -3.84
C LEU A 417 37.73 -27.21 -2.96
N GLN A 418 37.71 -28.42 -3.53
CA GLN A 418 38.49 -29.48 -2.93
C GLN A 418 39.96 -29.07 -3.07
N GLU A 419 40.59 -28.74 -1.97
CA GLU A 419 42.06 -28.70 -1.94
C GLU A 419 42.55 -30.11 -2.33
N PRO A 420 43.26 -30.29 -3.45
CA PRO A 420 43.80 -31.59 -3.81
C PRO A 420 44.77 -32.02 -2.69
N SER A 421 44.68 -33.25 -2.26
CA SER A 421 45.69 -33.88 -1.40
C SER A 421 47.00 -34.11 -2.22
N GLY A 422 47.71 -33.04 -2.51
CA GLY A 422 48.96 -32.98 -3.26
C GLY A 422 49.61 -31.61 -3.14
N GLU A 423 50.87 -31.44 -3.45
CA GLU A 423 51.64 -30.21 -3.40
C GLU A 423 50.80 -28.98 -3.80
N PRO A 424 50.74 -27.94 -2.99
CA PRO A 424 49.81 -26.83 -3.15
C PRO A 424 50.11 -26.01 -4.41
N VAL A 425 49.18 -26.02 -5.38
CA VAL A 425 49.21 -25.05 -6.47
C VAL A 425 48.92 -23.66 -5.88
N ARG A 426 49.80 -22.71 -6.13
CA ARG A 426 49.69 -21.34 -5.61
C ARG A 426 49.51 -20.35 -6.75
N LEU A 427 48.60 -19.44 -6.60
CA LEU A 427 48.32 -18.32 -7.49
C LEU A 427 48.61 -17.01 -6.74
N TYR A 428 49.55 -16.20 -7.23
CA TYR A 428 49.93 -14.93 -6.60
C TYR A 428 50.53 -13.92 -7.59
N PRO A 429 50.40 -12.60 -7.33
CA PRO A 429 49.55 -12.02 -6.29
C PRO A 429 48.07 -12.15 -6.63
N VAL A 430 47.20 -12.24 -5.64
CA VAL A 430 45.74 -12.11 -5.76
C VAL A 430 45.28 -11.21 -4.61
N PRO A 431 44.77 -10.00 -4.91
CA PRO A 431 44.51 -9.40 -6.22
C PRO A 431 45.75 -9.15 -7.08
N ALA A 432 45.57 -9.17 -8.42
CA ALA A 432 46.63 -8.96 -9.39
C ALA A 432 46.43 -7.64 -10.17
N SER A 433 47.49 -6.94 -10.50
CA SER A 433 47.49 -5.67 -11.24
C SER A 433 48.37 -5.73 -12.50
N GLY A 434 48.41 -6.84 -13.19
CA GLY A 434 49.21 -7.00 -14.43
C GLY A 434 49.56 -8.46 -14.68
N ASN A 435 50.45 -9.05 -13.93
CA ASN A 435 50.83 -10.44 -14.06
C ASN A 435 50.45 -11.24 -12.83
N VAL A 436 50.07 -12.51 -13.02
CA VAL A 436 49.88 -13.48 -11.96
C VAL A 436 50.77 -14.70 -12.18
N THR A 437 51.36 -15.20 -11.10
CA THR A 437 52.27 -16.39 -11.17
C THR A 437 51.51 -17.60 -10.59
N ILE A 438 51.56 -18.70 -11.32
CA ILE A 438 51.13 -20.01 -10.87
C ILE A 438 52.39 -20.83 -10.52
N ILE A 439 52.43 -21.35 -9.31
CA ILE A 439 53.46 -22.34 -8.91
C ILE A 439 52.76 -23.69 -8.80
N ALA A 440 53.23 -24.67 -9.56
CA ALA A 440 52.84 -26.06 -9.41
C ALA A 440 53.97 -26.98 -9.91
N ASP A 441 54.31 -27.99 -9.12
CA ASP A 441 55.45 -28.88 -9.43
C ASP A 441 55.26 -29.74 -10.72
N ARG A 442 54.06 -29.71 -11.34
CA ARG A 442 53.73 -30.55 -12.50
C ARG A 442 53.00 -29.84 -13.65
N LEU A 443 53.08 -28.52 -13.74
CA LEU A 443 52.62 -27.79 -14.90
C LEU A 443 53.71 -27.79 -15.98
N THR A 444 53.43 -28.47 -17.08
CA THR A 444 54.43 -28.64 -18.17
C THR A 444 54.04 -27.90 -19.42
N ASP A 445 52.76 -27.51 -19.61
CA ASP A 445 52.30 -26.86 -20.84
C ASP A 445 51.38 -25.64 -20.51
N PRO A 446 51.62 -24.45 -21.11
CA PRO A 446 50.71 -23.31 -21.06
C PRO A 446 49.29 -23.60 -21.55
N ALA A 447 49.12 -24.59 -22.43
CA ALA A 447 47.82 -25.02 -22.95
C ALA A 447 46.90 -25.64 -21.87
N ASP A 448 47.47 -26.06 -20.74
CA ASP A 448 46.73 -26.61 -19.60
C ASP A 448 46.01 -25.57 -18.77
N ILE A 449 46.24 -24.26 -19.05
CA ILE A 449 45.64 -23.17 -18.27
C ILE A 449 44.62 -22.43 -19.12
N LYS A 450 43.40 -22.30 -18.61
CA LYS A 450 42.30 -21.49 -19.19
C LYS A 450 41.80 -20.49 -18.16
N VAL A 451 41.68 -19.24 -18.57
CA VAL A 451 41.07 -18.20 -17.76
C VAL A 451 39.69 -17.92 -18.33
N SER A 452 38.67 -17.86 -17.45
CA SER A 452 37.32 -17.51 -17.85
C SER A 452 36.73 -16.45 -16.93
N ASP A 453 35.76 -15.68 -17.41
CA ASP A 453 34.89 -14.89 -16.57
C ASP A 453 33.94 -15.79 -15.78
N LEU A 454 33.14 -15.18 -14.88
CA LEU A 454 32.16 -15.91 -14.05
C LEU A 454 31.01 -16.53 -14.86
N PHE A 455 30.87 -16.15 -16.14
CA PHE A 455 29.87 -16.71 -17.07
C PHE A 455 30.43 -17.83 -17.95
N GLY A 456 31.71 -18.23 -17.71
CA GLY A 456 32.36 -19.30 -18.46
C GLY A 456 32.93 -18.85 -19.81
N LYS A 457 32.89 -17.55 -20.15
CA LYS A 457 33.53 -17.01 -21.37
C LYS A 457 35.03 -17.06 -21.21
N LEU A 458 35.71 -17.76 -22.13
CA LEU A 458 37.19 -17.85 -22.12
C LEU A 458 37.81 -16.49 -22.45
N MET A 459 38.79 -16.12 -21.64
CA MET A 459 39.61 -14.94 -21.81
C MET A 459 40.93 -15.30 -22.52
N HIS A 460 41.36 -14.43 -23.41
CA HIS A 460 42.69 -14.61 -24.04
C HIS A 460 43.73 -14.06 -23.07
N VAL A 461 44.60 -14.93 -22.56
CA VAL A 461 45.75 -14.59 -21.73
C VAL A 461 46.99 -15.21 -22.32
N THR A 462 48.11 -14.48 -22.23
CA THR A 462 49.43 -15.02 -22.68
C THR A 462 50.07 -15.64 -21.44
N ALA A 463 50.52 -16.89 -21.58
CA ALA A 463 51.21 -17.62 -20.55
C ALA A 463 52.68 -17.84 -20.94
N SER A 464 53.62 -17.53 -20.06
CA SER A 464 55.03 -17.80 -20.21
C SER A 464 55.53 -18.73 -19.11
N HIS A 465 56.51 -19.62 -19.45
CA HIS A 465 57.03 -20.61 -18.54
C HIS A 465 58.42 -20.16 -18.02
N GLU A 466 58.59 -20.08 -16.70
CA GLU A 466 59.85 -19.74 -16.04
C GLU A 466 60.20 -20.80 -15.00
N GLY A 467 60.89 -21.85 -15.41
CA GLY A 467 61.28 -22.96 -14.52
C GLY A 467 60.05 -23.74 -14.00
N LYS A 468 59.80 -23.70 -12.66
CA LYS A 468 58.62 -24.30 -12.05
C LYS A 468 57.44 -23.32 -11.91
N LYS A 469 57.53 -22.16 -12.56
CA LYS A 469 56.52 -21.09 -12.45
C LYS A 469 55.93 -20.84 -13.85
N MET A 470 54.66 -20.59 -13.88
CA MET A 470 53.96 -20.10 -15.08
C MET A 470 53.42 -18.70 -14.77
N VAL A 471 53.74 -17.75 -15.63
CA VAL A 471 53.31 -16.35 -15.49
C VAL A 471 52.25 -16.09 -16.55
N LEU A 472 51.08 -15.62 -16.09
CA LEU A 472 49.99 -15.16 -16.96
C LEU A 472 50.04 -13.64 -17.07
N ASP A 473 50.05 -13.13 -18.28
CA ASP A 473 49.91 -11.70 -18.54
C ASP A 473 48.42 -11.34 -18.60
N LEU A 474 48.00 -10.48 -17.69
CA LEU A 474 46.64 -10.02 -17.53
C LEU A 474 46.43 -8.58 -18.03
N SER A 475 47.41 -7.98 -18.68
CA SER A 475 47.44 -6.56 -19.09
C SER A 475 46.29 -6.15 -20.02
N GLY A 476 45.66 -7.10 -20.67
CA GLY A 476 44.50 -6.89 -21.56
C GLY A 476 43.15 -7.15 -20.90
N MET A 477 43.11 -7.46 -19.61
CA MET A 477 41.87 -7.85 -18.91
C MET A 477 41.29 -6.70 -18.09
N ALA A 478 39.97 -6.61 -18.06
CA ALA A 478 39.28 -5.64 -17.23
C ALA A 478 39.37 -6.02 -15.76
N LYS A 479 39.23 -5.03 -14.85
CA LYS A 479 39.11 -5.26 -13.41
C LYS A 479 37.88 -6.16 -13.13
N GLY A 480 38.05 -7.14 -12.26
CA GLY A 480 36.96 -8.08 -11.97
C GLY A 480 37.42 -9.40 -11.38
N VAL A 481 36.47 -10.31 -11.23
CA VAL A 481 36.72 -11.68 -10.74
C VAL A 481 36.68 -12.66 -11.91
N TYR A 482 37.70 -13.52 -11.97
CA TYR A 482 37.89 -14.52 -13.00
C TYR A 482 38.19 -15.88 -12.37
N LEU A 483 38.06 -16.94 -13.16
CA LEU A 483 38.42 -18.31 -12.81
C LEU A 483 39.60 -18.78 -13.65
N VAL A 484 40.63 -19.25 -12.97
CA VAL A 484 41.80 -19.90 -13.62
C VAL A 484 41.60 -21.40 -13.49
N ASN A 485 41.36 -22.06 -14.60
CA ASN A 485 41.19 -23.50 -14.71
C ASN A 485 42.50 -24.12 -15.18
N ILE A 486 43.03 -25.08 -14.40
CA ILE A 486 44.30 -25.75 -14.65
C ILE A 486 44.00 -27.23 -14.85
N SER A 487 44.38 -27.79 -16.02
CA SER A 487 44.28 -29.22 -16.29
C SER A 487 45.58 -29.88 -15.80
N SER A 488 45.49 -30.75 -14.81
CA SER A 488 46.67 -31.49 -14.31
C SER A 488 46.44 -33.00 -14.33
N ALA A 489 47.52 -33.80 -14.27
CA ALA A 489 47.44 -35.26 -14.20
C ALA A 489 46.68 -35.78 -12.92
N ALA A 490 46.53 -34.91 -11.90
CA ALA A 490 45.75 -35.19 -10.68
C ALA A 490 44.29 -34.81 -10.81
N GLY A 491 43.85 -34.25 -11.95
CA GLY A 491 42.49 -33.74 -12.19
C GLY A 491 42.48 -32.23 -12.42
N PRO A 492 41.36 -31.67 -12.87
CA PRO A 492 41.21 -30.24 -13.10
C PRO A 492 41.16 -29.49 -11.79
N LEU A 493 41.85 -28.33 -11.69
CA LEU A 493 41.86 -27.41 -10.58
C LEU A 493 41.33 -26.05 -11.05
N THR A 494 40.44 -25.44 -10.25
CA THR A 494 39.95 -24.09 -10.53
C THR A 494 40.31 -23.17 -9.37
N MET A 495 40.90 -22.01 -9.67
CA MET A 495 41.32 -21.00 -8.69
C MET A 495 40.69 -19.66 -9.03
N LYS A 496 40.34 -18.89 -7.98
CA LYS A 496 39.81 -17.53 -8.11
C LYS A 496 40.94 -16.54 -8.35
N LEU A 497 40.83 -15.73 -9.38
CA LEU A 497 41.72 -14.63 -9.72
C LEU A 497 40.90 -13.32 -9.58
N ILE A 498 41.46 -12.34 -8.85
CA ILE A 498 40.92 -10.99 -8.72
C ILE A 498 41.88 -10.04 -9.42
N ILE A 499 41.40 -9.23 -10.35
CA ILE A 499 42.15 -8.17 -11.05
C ILE A 499 41.68 -6.82 -10.57
N GLU A 500 42.60 -5.96 -10.11
CA GLU A 500 42.39 -4.60 -9.61
C GLU A 500 42.87 -3.51 -10.58
#